data_089bce9e14709af031c87d6d37a75749
#
_entry.id   089bce9e14709af031c87d6d37a75749
#
_cell.length_a   1.000
_cell.length_b   1.000
_cell.length_c   1.000
_cell.angle_alpha   90.00
_cell.angle_beta   90.00
_cell.angle_gamma   90.00
#
_symmetry.space_group_name_H-M   'P 1'
#
loop_
_entity.id
_entity.type
_entity.pdbx_description
1 polymer ?
#
loop_
_entity_poly.entity_id
_entity_poly.type
_entity_poly.pdbx_seq_one_letter_code
_entity_poly.pdbx_strand_id
1 'polypeptide(L)'
;MPRTIVKQSPISEGVSRRFFQAIDALVTYKLVSALESFCVENSLSSPRYREMRLEFGVTPTGKTSRYKNVEIEAIYALVANFPISASWLITGRGNMMTRKMTGK
;
A
#
# COMPACT_ATOMS: atom_id res chain seq x y z
N MET A 1 0.26 -34.74 -9.03
CA MET A 1 0.17 -33.44 -9.65
C MET A 1 1.12 -32.45 -8.99
N PRO A 2 1.97 -31.85 -9.78
CA PRO A 2 2.90 -30.88 -9.18
C PRO A 2 2.14 -29.68 -8.65
N ARG A 3 2.57 -29.22 -7.53
CA ARG A 3 2.02 -28.00 -6.96
C ARG A 3 2.47 -26.81 -7.79
N THR A 4 1.53 -26.00 -8.16
CA THR A 4 1.84 -24.75 -8.83
C THR A 4 2.28 -23.74 -7.80
N ILE A 5 3.47 -23.22 -7.96
CA ILE A 5 3.92 -22.12 -7.11
C ILE A 5 3.37 -20.84 -7.72
N VAL A 6 2.51 -20.17 -6.95
CA VAL A 6 1.96 -18.91 -7.42
C VAL A 6 3.00 -17.84 -7.18
N LYS A 7 3.57 -17.32 -8.25
CA LYS A 7 4.49 -16.20 -8.17
C LYS A 7 3.69 -14.92 -8.21
N GLN A 8 4.13 -13.94 -7.43
CA GLN A 8 3.55 -12.62 -7.49
C GLN A 8 3.82 -12.03 -8.88
N SER A 9 2.80 -11.47 -9.51
CA SER A 9 2.97 -10.83 -10.80
C SER A 9 3.66 -9.47 -10.62
N PRO A 10 4.33 -8.97 -11.68
CA PRO A 10 4.88 -7.61 -11.60
C PRO A 10 3.81 -6.55 -11.35
N ILE A 11 2.60 -6.79 -11.82
CA ILE A 11 1.48 -5.87 -11.56
C ILE A 11 1.17 -5.84 -10.08
N SER A 12 1.03 -7.00 -9.46
CA SER A 12 0.71 -7.11 -8.05
C SER A 12 1.83 -6.52 -7.18
N GLU A 13 3.07 -6.80 -7.53
CA GLU A 13 4.20 -6.23 -6.81
C GLU A 13 4.20 -4.70 -6.90
N GLY A 14 3.92 -4.17 -8.08
CA GLY A 14 3.85 -2.73 -8.27
C GLY A 14 2.78 -2.09 -7.41
N VAL A 15 1.60 -2.72 -7.33
CA VAL A 15 0.52 -2.21 -6.49
C VAL A 15 0.94 -2.21 -5.02
N SER A 16 1.56 -3.29 -4.56
CA SER A 16 2.01 -3.38 -3.17
C SER A 16 3.01 -2.28 -2.85
N ARG A 17 3.98 -2.05 -3.73
CA ARG A 17 4.98 -1.00 -3.49
C ARG A 17 4.37 0.38 -3.51
N ARG A 18 3.46 0.65 -4.45
CA ARG A 18 2.80 1.95 -4.51
C ARG A 18 1.88 2.19 -3.34
N PHE A 19 1.26 1.12 -2.81
CA PHE A 19 0.45 1.25 -1.60
C PHE A 19 1.28 1.85 -0.45
N PHE A 20 2.48 1.31 -0.22
CA PHE A 20 3.31 1.82 0.88
C PHE A 20 3.90 3.20 0.57
N GLN A 21 4.15 3.52 -0.71
CA GLN A 21 4.53 4.88 -1.08
C GLN A 21 3.42 5.86 -0.71
N ALA A 22 2.17 5.49 -0.99
CA ALA A 22 1.03 6.34 -0.67
C ALA A 22 0.86 6.51 0.83
N ILE A 23 0.99 5.42 1.59
CA ILE A 23 0.89 5.48 3.05
C ILE A 23 1.95 6.42 3.61
N ASP A 24 3.21 6.30 3.13
CA ASP A 24 4.28 7.17 3.59
C ASP A 24 4.00 8.64 3.27
N ALA A 25 3.43 8.91 2.09
CA ALA A 25 3.06 10.28 1.74
C ALA A 25 1.97 10.81 2.66
N LEU A 26 0.96 9.98 2.95
CA LEU A 26 -0.13 10.40 3.84
C LEU A 26 0.38 10.68 5.25
N VAL A 27 1.34 9.89 5.73
CA VAL A 27 1.95 10.15 7.03
C VAL A 27 2.75 11.45 6.99
N THR A 28 3.50 11.67 5.93
CA THR A 28 4.29 12.90 5.77
C THR A 28 3.40 14.13 5.78
N TYR A 29 2.25 14.06 5.12
CA TYR A 29 1.30 15.18 5.08
C TYR A 29 0.33 15.20 6.26
N LYS A 30 0.54 14.28 7.22
CA LYS A 30 -0.23 14.22 8.48
C LYS A 30 -1.72 13.94 8.27
N LEU A 31 -2.05 13.29 7.17
CA LEU A 31 -3.42 12.83 6.93
C LEU A 31 -3.67 11.49 7.61
N VAL A 32 -2.62 10.75 7.90
CA VAL A 32 -2.64 9.49 8.63
C VAL A 32 -1.50 9.55 9.63
N SER A 33 -1.72 9.09 10.85
CA SER A 33 -0.67 9.16 11.86
C SER A 33 0.40 8.08 11.66
N ALA A 34 -0.01 6.89 11.23
CA ALA A 34 0.92 5.78 10.99
C ALA A 34 0.20 4.70 10.20
N LEU A 35 0.98 3.76 9.64
CA LEU A 35 0.41 2.60 8.96
C LEU A 35 -0.54 1.83 9.87
N GLU A 36 -0.18 1.67 11.14
CA GLU A 36 -1.01 0.92 12.08
C GLU A 36 -2.37 1.59 12.26
N SER A 37 -2.40 2.92 12.38
CA SER A 37 -3.65 3.66 12.51
C SER A 37 -4.54 3.46 11.29
N PHE A 38 -3.95 3.51 10.10
CA PHE A 38 -4.68 3.28 8.87
C PHE A 38 -5.31 1.89 8.89
N CYS A 39 -4.55 0.87 9.30
CA CYS A 39 -5.05 -0.49 9.34
C CYS A 39 -6.20 -0.63 10.34
N VAL A 40 -6.03 -0.10 11.55
CA VAL A 40 -7.05 -0.21 12.59
C VAL A 40 -8.34 0.47 12.15
N GLU A 41 -8.23 1.66 11.58
CA GLU A 41 -9.40 2.42 11.17
C GLU A 41 -10.17 1.78 10.01
N ASN A 42 -9.50 0.93 9.26
CA ASN A 42 -10.10 0.30 8.08
C ASN A 42 -10.26 -1.21 8.24
N SER A 43 -10.18 -1.69 9.47
CA SER A 43 -10.38 -3.12 9.80
C SER A 43 -9.42 -4.04 9.07
N LEU A 44 -8.18 -3.59 8.92
CA LEU A 44 -7.12 -4.37 8.30
C LEU A 44 -6.19 -4.91 9.37
N SER A 45 -5.48 -5.99 9.06
CA SER A 45 -4.55 -6.59 9.99
C SER A 45 -3.25 -5.78 10.03
N SER A 46 -3.02 -5.08 11.13
CA SER A 46 -1.77 -4.33 11.31
C SER A 46 -0.53 -5.21 11.23
N PRO A 47 -0.51 -6.40 11.88
CA PRO A 47 0.68 -7.26 11.76
C PRO A 47 0.97 -7.67 10.32
N ARG A 48 -0.07 -7.96 9.54
CA ARG A 48 0.09 -8.33 8.14
C ARG A 48 0.75 -7.21 7.34
N TYR A 49 0.28 -5.99 7.51
CA TYR A 49 0.80 -4.87 6.72
C TYR A 49 2.16 -4.40 7.22
N ARG A 50 2.45 -4.55 8.51
CA ARG A 50 3.81 -4.31 9.00
C ARG A 50 4.79 -5.29 8.38
N GLU A 51 4.40 -6.56 8.27
CA GLU A 51 5.26 -7.56 7.64
C GLU A 51 5.45 -7.25 6.15
N MET A 52 4.36 -6.90 5.45
CA MET A 52 4.44 -6.54 4.03
C MET A 52 5.38 -5.37 3.81
N ARG A 53 5.39 -4.41 4.70
CA ARG A 53 6.25 -3.24 4.55
C ARG A 53 7.74 -3.59 4.60
N LEU A 54 8.10 -4.70 5.23
CA LEU A 54 9.50 -5.13 5.23
C LEU A 54 9.99 -5.43 3.82
N GLU A 55 9.13 -5.95 2.97
CA GLU A 55 9.51 -6.26 1.59
C GLU A 55 9.15 -5.14 0.62
N PHE A 56 7.97 -4.54 0.76
CA PHE A 56 7.43 -3.63 -0.24
C PHE A 56 7.48 -2.17 0.16
N GLY A 57 7.96 -1.88 1.35
CA GLY A 57 8.06 -0.51 1.82
C GLY A 57 9.10 0.30 1.06
N VAL A 58 9.06 1.61 1.26
CA VAL A 58 9.96 2.52 0.56
C VAL A 58 11.42 2.30 0.99
N THR A 59 11.63 1.99 2.27
CA THR A 59 12.98 1.74 2.78
C THR A 59 13.33 0.27 2.61
N PRO A 60 14.37 -0.06 1.83
CA PRO A 60 14.76 -1.46 1.64
C PRO A 60 15.25 -2.08 2.94
N THR A 61 14.77 -3.28 3.25
CA THR A 61 15.21 -4.01 4.43
C THR A 61 15.93 -5.32 4.08
N GLY A 62 15.79 -5.77 2.82
CA GLY A 62 16.31 -7.06 2.39
C GLY A 62 15.48 -8.24 2.88
N LYS A 63 14.38 -7.98 3.56
CA LYS A 63 13.52 -9.04 4.08
C LYS A 63 12.36 -9.31 3.14
N THR A 64 11.79 -10.50 3.25
CA THR A 64 10.65 -10.91 2.44
C THR A 64 9.44 -11.11 3.34
N SER A 65 8.26 -10.97 2.74
CA SER A 65 7.00 -11.12 3.46
C SER A 65 6.28 -12.38 2.98
N ARG A 66 5.54 -13.00 3.90
CA ARG A 66 4.63 -14.08 3.54
C ARG A 66 3.45 -13.56 2.72
N TYR A 67 3.09 -12.32 2.94
CA TYR A 67 1.94 -11.69 2.29
C TYR A 67 2.45 -10.87 1.12
N LYS A 68 1.91 -11.13 -0.06
CA LYS A 68 2.41 -10.53 -1.28
C LYS A 68 1.45 -9.53 -1.90
N ASN A 69 0.17 -9.60 -1.55
CA ASN A 69 -0.84 -8.79 -2.20
C ASN A 69 -1.57 -7.91 -1.21
N VAL A 70 -1.74 -6.65 -1.59
CA VAL A 70 -2.58 -5.73 -0.82
C VAL A 70 -4.03 -6.11 -1.07
N GLU A 71 -4.81 -6.20 0.00
CA GLU A 71 -6.22 -6.56 -0.09
C GLU A 71 -7.00 -5.47 -0.80
N ILE A 72 -8.06 -5.87 -1.50
CA ILE A 72 -8.90 -4.88 -2.19
C ILE A 72 -9.50 -3.89 -1.20
N GLU A 73 -9.78 -4.33 0.03
CA GLU A 73 -10.30 -3.45 1.07
C GLU A 73 -9.32 -2.33 1.41
N ALA A 74 -8.01 -2.65 1.41
CA ALA A 74 -7.00 -1.64 1.68
C ALA A 74 -6.88 -0.66 0.52
N ILE A 75 -6.97 -1.16 -0.70
CA ILE A 75 -6.95 -0.31 -1.89
C ILE A 75 -8.16 0.63 -1.87
N TYR A 76 -9.33 0.09 -1.59
CA TYR A 76 -10.55 0.88 -1.52
C TYR A 76 -10.44 1.98 -0.46
N ALA A 77 -9.99 1.61 0.75
CA ALA A 77 -9.83 2.58 1.82
C ALA A 77 -8.92 3.72 1.41
N LEU A 78 -7.83 3.38 0.73
CA LEU A 78 -6.84 4.37 0.32
C LEU A 78 -7.41 5.35 -0.71
N VAL A 79 -8.10 4.84 -1.73
CA VAL A 79 -8.58 5.72 -2.81
C VAL A 79 -9.89 6.40 -2.47
N ALA A 80 -10.72 5.80 -1.61
CA ALA A 80 -12.02 6.37 -1.25
C ALA A 80 -11.90 7.47 -0.22
N ASN A 81 -10.94 7.35 0.70
CA ASN A 81 -10.87 8.25 1.86
C ASN A 81 -9.74 9.28 1.76
N PHE A 82 -8.85 9.14 0.80
CA PHE A 82 -7.69 10.01 0.68
C PHE A 82 -7.50 10.42 -0.78
N PRO A 83 -6.77 11.52 -1.05
CA PRO A 83 -6.59 11.99 -2.43
C PRO A 83 -5.51 11.21 -3.17
N ILE A 84 -5.66 9.90 -3.20
CA ILE A 84 -4.74 9.01 -3.91
C ILE A 84 -5.42 8.52 -5.18
N SER A 85 -4.73 8.61 -6.31
CA SER A 85 -5.26 8.20 -7.59
C SER A 85 -5.31 6.68 -7.69
N ALA A 86 -6.51 6.14 -7.95
CA ALA A 86 -6.66 4.70 -8.17
C ALA A 86 -5.89 4.27 -9.40
N SER A 87 -5.91 5.09 -10.46
CA SER A 87 -5.18 4.78 -11.68
C SER A 87 -3.68 4.66 -11.41
N TRP A 88 -3.12 5.63 -10.69
CA TRP A 88 -1.71 5.56 -10.34
C TRP A 88 -1.41 4.33 -9.48
N LEU A 89 -2.26 4.07 -8.49
CA LEU A 89 -2.03 2.95 -7.57
C LEU A 89 -2.00 1.63 -8.31
N ILE A 90 -2.89 1.44 -9.25
CA ILE A 90 -3.04 0.16 -9.97
C ILE A 90 -2.06 0.06 -11.14
N THR A 91 -1.90 1.13 -11.91
CA THR A 91 -1.13 1.07 -13.16
C THR A 91 0.24 1.72 -13.08
N GLY A 92 0.48 2.55 -12.08
CA GLY A 92 1.71 3.33 -11.98
C GLY A 92 1.75 4.53 -12.89
N ARG A 93 0.65 4.83 -13.59
CA ARG A 93 0.59 5.95 -14.54
C ARG A 93 -0.05 7.15 -13.90
N GLY A 94 0.40 8.32 -14.29
CA GLY A 94 -0.13 9.58 -13.80
C GLY A 94 0.48 9.96 -12.46
N ASN A 95 -0.21 10.82 -11.75
CA ASN A 95 0.27 11.32 -10.48
C ASN A 95 -0.33 10.54 -9.33
N MET A 96 0.44 10.39 -8.25
CA MET A 96 -0.04 9.72 -7.05
C MET A 96 -1.29 10.39 -6.49
N MET A 97 -1.30 11.73 -6.50
CA MET A 97 -2.37 12.48 -5.85
C MET A 97 -3.39 12.97 -6.86
N THR A 98 -4.68 12.85 -6.51
CA THR A 98 -5.76 13.38 -7.35
C THR A 98 -5.92 14.88 -7.17
N ARG A 99 -5.39 15.40 -6.06
CA ARG A 99 -5.40 16.83 -5.79
C ARG A 99 -4.24 17.12 -4.85
N LYS A 100 -3.95 18.40 -4.66
CA LYS A 100 -2.86 18.80 -3.78
C LYS A 100 -3.18 18.37 -2.35
N MET A 101 -2.24 17.68 -1.71
CA MET A 101 -2.36 17.36 -0.30
C MET A 101 -1.89 18.54 0.51
N THR A 102 -2.78 19.02 1.37
CA THR A 102 -2.41 20.08 2.31
C THR A 102 -2.52 19.49 3.70
N GLY A 103 -1.40 19.36 4.38
CA GLY A 103 -1.39 18.99 5.77
C GLY A 103 -1.99 20.12 6.59
N LYS A 104 -2.74 19.75 7.57
CA LYS A 104 -3.31 20.75 8.45
C LYS A 104 -2.62 20.78 9.76
#